data_205396bf0ca213a4d22d0f67992706d6
#
_entry.id   205396bf0ca213a4d22d0f67992706d6
#
_cell.length_a   1.000
_cell.length_b   1.000
_cell.length_c   1.000
_cell.angle_alpha   90.00
_cell.angle_beta   90.00
_cell.angle_gamma   90.00
#
_symmetry.space_group_name_H-M   'P 1'
#
loop_
_entity.id
_entity.type
_entity.pdbx_description
1 polymer ?
#
loop_
_entity_poly.entity_id
_entity_poly.type
_entity_poly.pdbx_seq_one_letter_code
_entity_poly.pdbx_strand_id
1 'polypeptide(L)'
;MKTLISNATLVDGTGADRRRADVLLDGPVIAAVVDAGTLSGTLSAAETGADRVIDATGLVLSPGFIDMHAHSDLQLLVNRDHYAKLSQGVTTELLGQDGLSYAPVDDATLAGVREKIAGWNDNPADFDWNWRTVGEYLDRLDRVEESNGEEDGGRIATNAAYLVPQGTVRAMVMGFAEGDPTPGQQQQMQDVIRAAMEEGAVGMSSGLTYTPGMYAQTEELAGLCRTVGELGGFYAPHHRSYGKGALAAYAEMIGLSRDTGCALHLSHATMNFAENKGRAGELLDLIDEALDQGVDITLDTYPYLPGATTLSAILPSWASSGGTEATLARLADPETRARIQEAVEVYGSDGCHGVVAEWGTLEISGVQNPALAGHVGKTVRDIAAETKQEPFDVFAQILTEDRLGTGILQHVGHEENVQAIMKHRTHTGGSDGLLVGAKPHPRAWGTFPRYLGHYSRDLGLLSLEETVHHLSGRPAARLKLHKRGLVREGYAADVVLFDPETIRDEATFENPRQAASGIQYVFVNGTAVIDGGNPTGARAGRALRRHRDGLTREGQQ
;
A
#
# COMPACT_ATOMS: atom_id res chain seq x y z
N MET A 1 15.11 20.01 -18.77
CA MET A 1 16.34 20.28 -17.99
C MET A 1 17.17 19.02 -17.98
N LYS A 2 18.46 19.13 -18.29
CA LYS A 2 19.41 18.01 -18.22
C LYS A 2 20.18 18.06 -16.90
N THR A 3 20.19 16.94 -16.18
CA THR A 3 20.93 16.82 -14.93
C THR A 3 21.97 15.70 -15.05
N LEU A 4 23.24 16.03 -14.84
CA LEU A 4 24.32 15.07 -14.72
C LEU A 4 24.50 14.71 -13.24
N ILE A 5 24.37 13.42 -12.91
CA ILE A 5 24.70 12.84 -11.62
C ILE A 5 26.06 12.16 -11.79
N SER A 6 27.11 12.72 -11.19
CA SER A 6 28.47 12.25 -11.36
C SER A 6 28.98 11.49 -10.14
N ASN A 7 29.89 10.54 -10.36
CA ASN A 7 30.58 9.80 -9.32
C ASN A 7 29.67 9.00 -8.36
N ALA A 8 28.48 8.60 -8.77
CA ALA A 8 27.58 7.84 -7.93
C ALA A 8 28.04 6.39 -7.72
N THR A 9 27.74 5.80 -6.58
CA THR A 9 27.68 4.35 -6.42
C THR A 9 26.33 3.88 -6.96
N LEU A 10 26.31 3.33 -8.16
CA LEU A 10 25.08 2.87 -8.82
C LEU A 10 24.67 1.49 -8.33
N VAL A 11 23.44 1.38 -7.82
CA VAL A 11 22.68 0.14 -7.59
C VAL A 11 21.49 0.17 -8.53
N ASP A 12 21.56 -0.54 -9.65
CA ASP A 12 20.70 -0.32 -10.82
C ASP A 12 19.28 -0.91 -10.71
N GLY A 13 18.97 -1.61 -9.61
CA GLY A 13 17.67 -2.24 -9.37
C GLY A 13 17.51 -3.67 -9.90
N THR A 14 18.55 -4.23 -10.53
CA THR A 14 18.53 -5.63 -11.04
C THR A 14 18.91 -6.68 -9.99
N GLY A 15 19.51 -6.27 -8.86
CA GLY A 15 20.16 -7.14 -7.90
C GLY A 15 21.62 -7.44 -8.24
N ALA A 16 22.16 -6.91 -9.35
CA ALA A 16 23.57 -7.03 -9.70
C ALA A 16 24.46 -6.16 -8.81
N ASP A 17 25.73 -6.54 -8.70
CA ASP A 17 26.74 -5.82 -7.90
C ASP A 17 26.80 -4.32 -8.27
N ARG A 18 26.92 -3.48 -7.25
CA ARG A 18 27.07 -2.03 -7.40
C ARG A 18 28.34 -1.67 -8.15
N ARG A 19 28.32 -0.57 -8.89
CA ARG A 19 29.47 0.00 -9.59
C ARG A 19 29.52 1.52 -9.52
N ARG A 20 30.65 2.12 -9.83
CA ARG A 20 30.75 3.59 -9.95
C ARG A 20 30.24 4.01 -11.32
N ALA A 21 29.37 5.02 -11.37
CA ALA A 21 28.78 5.50 -12.62
C ALA A 21 28.53 7.01 -12.63
N ASP A 22 28.51 7.54 -13.85
CA ASP A 22 27.91 8.82 -14.18
C ASP A 22 26.58 8.56 -14.90
N VAL A 23 25.51 9.28 -14.51
CA VAL A 23 24.17 9.14 -15.08
C VAL A 23 23.66 10.50 -15.55
N LEU A 24 23.21 10.57 -16.81
CA LEU A 24 22.63 11.77 -17.40
C LEU A 24 21.10 11.61 -17.49
N LEU A 25 20.38 12.49 -16.82
CA LEU A 25 18.93 12.65 -16.98
C LEU A 25 18.65 13.73 -18.03
N ASP A 26 17.77 13.47 -19.00
CA ASP A 26 17.29 14.46 -19.98
C ASP A 26 15.75 14.52 -19.93
N GLY A 27 15.23 15.52 -19.21
CA GLY A 27 13.81 15.58 -18.91
C GLY A 27 13.36 14.28 -18.22
N PRO A 28 12.28 13.62 -18.68
CA PRO A 28 11.71 12.45 -17.99
C PRO A 28 12.47 11.13 -18.22
N VAL A 29 13.59 11.15 -18.95
CA VAL A 29 14.29 9.94 -19.39
C VAL A 29 15.75 9.91 -18.90
N ILE A 30 16.25 8.73 -18.56
CA ILE A 30 17.67 8.47 -18.34
C ILE A 30 18.33 8.38 -19.71
N ALA A 31 19.11 9.40 -20.06
CA ALA A 31 19.73 9.54 -21.39
C ALA A 31 21.02 8.73 -21.53
N ALA A 32 21.79 8.56 -20.44
CA ALA A 32 23.01 7.76 -20.46
C ALA A 32 23.34 7.21 -19.06
N VAL A 33 23.98 6.03 -19.05
CA VAL A 33 24.55 5.39 -17.85
C VAL A 33 25.92 4.85 -18.23
N VAL A 34 26.99 5.50 -17.78
CA VAL A 34 28.36 5.19 -18.15
C VAL A 34 29.28 5.06 -16.92
N ASP A 35 30.49 4.55 -17.09
CA ASP A 35 31.43 4.44 -16.00
C ASP A 35 31.82 5.82 -15.44
N ALA A 36 32.04 5.90 -14.14
CA ALA A 36 32.36 7.16 -13.46
C ALA A 36 33.62 7.82 -14.05
N GLY A 37 33.53 9.14 -14.19
CA GLY A 37 34.60 9.92 -14.83
C GLY A 37 34.50 10.02 -16.37
N THR A 38 33.61 9.23 -16.98
CA THR A 38 33.43 9.30 -18.46
C THR A 38 32.77 10.60 -18.89
N LEU A 39 31.75 11.05 -18.18
CA LEU A 39 31.07 12.31 -18.45
C LEU A 39 31.63 13.48 -17.63
N SER A 40 32.06 13.19 -16.38
CA SER A 40 32.54 14.22 -15.45
C SER A 40 34.03 14.51 -15.54
N GLY A 41 34.84 13.57 -16.06
CA GLY A 41 36.31 13.71 -16.15
C GLY A 41 36.87 14.19 -17.47
N THR A 42 36.14 13.99 -18.56
CA THR A 42 36.54 14.36 -19.93
C THR A 42 35.73 15.50 -20.55
N LEU A 43 34.53 15.75 -20.03
CA LEU A 43 33.60 16.75 -20.54
C LEU A 43 33.19 17.72 -19.41
N SER A 44 33.35 19.02 -19.67
CA SER A 44 32.75 20.06 -18.80
C SER A 44 31.22 19.98 -18.87
N ALA A 45 30.52 20.60 -17.91
CA ALA A 45 29.04 20.73 -17.96
C ALA A 45 28.57 21.28 -19.32
N ALA A 46 29.37 22.15 -19.94
CA ALA A 46 29.11 22.71 -21.28
C ALA A 46 29.18 21.66 -22.40
N GLU A 47 30.03 20.64 -22.28
CA GLU A 47 30.21 19.59 -23.30
C GLU A 47 29.19 18.46 -23.15
N THR A 48 28.69 18.18 -21.93
CA THR A 48 27.55 17.26 -21.71
C THR A 48 26.22 17.92 -22.05
N GLY A 49 26.19 19.24 -22.15
CA GLY A 49 24.97 20.05 -22.29
C GLY A 49 24.07 19.96 -21.05
N ALA A 50 24.64 19.59 -19.89
CA ALA A 50 23.89 19.52 -18.64
C ALA A 50 23.63 20.92 -18.09
N ASP A 51 22.36 21.19 -17.76
CA ASP A 51 21.95 22.44 -17.10
C ASP A 51 22.36 22.42 -15.62
N ARG A 52 22.53 21.23 -15.06
CA ARG A 52 22.86 21.00 -13.65
C ARG A 52 23.80 19.80 -13.49
N VAL A 53 24.75 19.90 -12.55
CA VAL A 53 25.63 18.79 -12.13
C VAL A 53 25.46 18.56 -10.65
N ILE A 54 25.27 17.29 -10.27
CA ILE A 54 25.24 16.80 -8.88
C ILE A 54 26.44 15.89 -8.69
N ASP A 55 27.37 16.26 -7.83
CA ASP A 55 28.43 15.35 -7.38
C ASP A 55 27.86 14.40 -6.32
N ALA A 56 27.71 13.14 -6.73
CA ALA A 56 27.16 12.07 -5.89
C ALA A 56 28.27 11.22 -5.21
N THR A 57 29.48 11.78 -5.03
CA THR A 57 30.55 11.12 -4.29
C THR A 57 30.07 10.75 -2.87
N GLY A 58 30.16 9.46 -2.53
CA GLY A 58 29.67 8.92 -1.25
C GLY A 58 28.19 8.54 -1.22
N LEU A 59 27.42 8.94 -2.22
CA LEU A 59 26.00 8.59 -2.32
C LEU A 59 25.77 7.35 -3.17
N VAL A 60 24.68 6.65 -2.86
CA VAL A 60 24.09 5.60 -3.68
C VAL A 60 23.04 6.24 -4.60
N LEU A 61 23.14 5.95 -5.89
CA LEU A 61 22.08 6.20 -6.86
C LEU A 61 21.34 4.89 -7.14
N SER A 62 20.03 4.89 -6.94
CA SER A 62 19.16 3.76 -7.26
C SER A 62 17.92 4.21 -8.04
N PRO A 63 17.12 3.27 -8.61
CA PRO A 63 15.78 3.59 -9.05
C PRO A 63 14.96 4.13 -7.88
N GLY A 64 13.98 4.99 -8.15
CA GLY A 64 12.99 5.38 -7.17
C GLY A 64 12.19 4.17 -6.69
N PHE A 65 11.84 4.16 -5.39
CA PHE A 65 11.16 3.03 -4.80
C PHE A 65 9.70 2.99 -5.21
N ILE A 66 9.17 1.76 -5.31
CA ILE A 66 7.79 1.47 -5.67
C ILE A 66 7.11 0.86 -4.45
N ASP A 67 6.15 1.57 -3.90
CA ASP A 67 5.33 1.11 -2.78
C ASP A 67 4.22 0.20 -3.30
N MET A 68 4.36 -1.10 -3.08
CA MET A 68 3.42 -2.11 -3.57
C MET A 68 2.14 -2.19 -2.76
N HIS A 69 2.06 -1.46 -1.64
CA HIS A 69 0.89 -1.44 -0.78
C HIS A 69 0.69 -0.05 -0.16
N ALA A 70 -0.13 0.79 -0.80
CA ALA A 70 -0.38 2.15 -0.35
C ALA A 70 -1.88 2.44 -0.23
N HIS A 71 -2.26 3.17 0.82
CA HIS A 71 -3.61 3.68 1.05
C HIS A 71 -3.67 5.20 0.84
N SER A 72 -2.94 5.70 -0.14
CA SER A 72 -2.87 7.13 -0.46
C SER A 72 -3.95 7.60 -1.43
N ASP A 73 -4.99 6.79 -1.65
CA ASP A 73 -6.02 6.98 -2.69
C ASP A 73 -6.65 8.38 -2.70
N LEU A 74 -7.03 8.89 -1.52
CA LEU A 74 -7.51 10.25 -1.37
C LEU A 74 -6.37 11.23 -1.05
N GLN A 75 -5.37 10.78 -0.29
CA GLN A 75 -4.32 11.66 0.22
C GLN A 75 -3.45 12.28 -0.89
N LEU A 76 -3.25 11.59 -2.01
CA LEU A 76 -2.61 12.16 -3.21
C LEU A 76 -3.36 13.38 -3.78
N LEU A 77 -4.66 13.49 -3.54
CA LEU A 77 -5.50 14.58 -4.04
C LEU A 77 -5.67 15.71 -3.00
N VAL A 78 -5.71 15.39 -1.71
CA VAL A 78 -5.93 16.38 -0.63
C VAL A 78 -4.63 16.88 0.00
N ASN A 79 -3.59 16.06 0.03
CA ASN A 79 -2.25 16.41 0.52
C ASN A 79 -1.25 16.26 -0.63
N ARG A 80 -1.34 17.15 -1.61
CA ARG A 80 -0.66 17.04 -2.91
C ARG A 80 0.87 17.09 -2.83
N ASP A 81 1.45 17.61 -1.75
CA ASP A 81 2.90 17.61 -1.55
C ASP A 81 3.45 16.24 -1.22
N HIS A 82 2.62 15.39 -0.64
CA HIS A 82 2.86 13.97 -0.37
C HIS A 82 4.25 13.66 0.23
N TYR A 83 4.71 14.56 1.08
CA TYR A 83 6.08 14.55 1.62
C TYR A 83 6.39 13.26 2.40
N ALA A 84 5.40 12.65 3.02
CA ALA A 84 5.53 11.37 3.72
C ALA A 84 6.16 10.28 2.84
N LYS A 85 5.81 10.23 1.55
CA LYS A 85 6.33 9.24 0.60
C LYS A 85 7.60 9.72 -0.09
N LEU A 86 7.63 10.98 -0.53
CA LEU A 86 8.80 11.54 -1.21
C LEU A 86 10.05 11.53 -0.34
N SER A 87 9.91 11.85 0.98
CA SER A 87 11.02 11.83 1.94
C SER A 87 11.64 10.44 2.16
N GLN A 88 10.95 9.38 1.74
CA GLN A 88 11.45 8.00 1.78
C GLN A 88 12.06 7.53 0.45
N GLY A 89 12.06 8.37 -0.60
CA GLY A 89 12.52 7.98 -1.94
C GLY A 89 11.47 7.22 -2.77
N VAL A 90 10.21 7.20 -2.34
CA VAL A 90 9.11 6.59 -3.09
C VAL A 90 8.74 7.47 -4.27
N THR A 91 8.72 6.90 -5.47
CA THR A 91 8.37 7.59 -6.72
C THR A 91 7.11 7.03 -7.38
N THR A 92 6.67 5.84 -6.93
CA THR A 92 5.48 5.17 -7.47
C THR A 92 4.75 4.44 -6.35
N GLU A 93 3.41 4.49 -6.37
CA GLU A 93 2.54 3.81 -5.41
C GLU A 93 1.50 2.96 -6.13
N LEU A 94 1.17 1.78 -5.55
CA LEU A 94 0.06 0.94 -5.96
C LEU A 94 -1.12 1.18 -5.03
N LEU A 95 -2.16 1.81 -5.56
CA LEU A 95 -3.39 2.21 -4.87
C LEU A 95 -4.52 1.19 -5.06
N GLY A 96 -5.67 1.42 -4.41
CA GLY A 96 -6.84 0.56 -4.52
C GLY A 96 -6.70 -0.73 -3.75
N GLN A 97 -5.94 -0.74 -2.66
CA GLN A 97 -5.63 -1.91 -1.84
C GLN A 97 -6.81 -2.36 -0.98
N ASP A 98 -6.72 -3.58 -0.47
CA ASP A 98 -7.61 -4.19 0.53
C ASP A 98 -9.10 -4.17 0.17
N GLY A 99 -9.39 -4.16 -1.14
CA GLY A 99 -10.74 -4.30 -1.67
C GLY A 99 -11.68 -3.12 -1.45
N LEU A 100 -11.22 -2.02 -0.86
CA LEU A 100 -12.02 -0.81 -0.62
C LEU A 100 -11.29 0.44 -1.08
N SER A 101 -11.87 1.14 -2.07
CA SER A 101 -11.37 2.42 -2.58
C SER A 101 -12.49 3.17 -3.31
N TYR A 102 -12.17 4.29 -3.90
CA TYR A 102 -13.12 5.29 -4.40
C TYR A 102 -13.46 5.17 -5.89
N ALA A 103 -12.99 4.12 -6.59
CA ALA A 103 -13.29 3.87 -8.00
C ALA A 103 -13.18 2.36 -8.35
N PRO A 104 -14.14 1.78 -9.13
CA PRO A 104 -15.35 2.41 -9.62
C PRO A 104 -16.43 2.53 -8.53
N VAL A 105 -17.32 3.51 -8.63
CA VAL A 105 -18.40 3.74 -7.66
C VAL A 105 -19.62 4.37 -8.32
N ASP A 106 -20.80 4.13 -7.75
CA ASP A 106 -21.96 5.00 -7.89
C ASP A 106 -22.11 5.91 -6.66
N ASP A 107 -23.10 6.81 -6.65
CA ASP A 107 -23.28 7.77 -5.54
C ASP A 107 -23.53 7.08 -4.20
N ALA A 108 -24.32 6.01 -4.18
CA ALA A 108 -24.66 5.29 -2.96
C ALA A 108 -23.45 4.51 -2.42
N THR A 109 -22.72 3.84 -3.31
CA THR A 109 -21.50 3.10 -2.96
C THR A 109 -20.42 4.05 -2.48
N LEU A 110 -20.22 5.19 -3.16
CA LEU A 110 -19.25 6.19 -2.74
C LEU A 110 -19.55 6.70 -1.32
N ALA A 111 -20.81 7.00 -1.01
CA ALA A 111 -21.18 7.44 0.33
C ALA A 111 -20.85 6.38 1.40
N GLY A 112 -21.18 5.11 1.16
CA GLY A 112 -20.89 4.03 2.09
C GLY A 112 -19.39 3.72 2.23
N VAL A 113 -18.63 3.75 1.13
CA VAL A 113 -17.16 3.54 1.16
C VAL A 113 -16.48 4.68 1.91
N ARG A 114 -16.86 5.93 1.67
CA ARG A 114 -16.29 7.09 2.38
C ARG A 114 -16.45 7.00 3.89
N GLU A 115 -17.61 6.55 4.38
CA GLU A 115 -17.82 6.32 5.81
C GLU A 115 -16.93 5.17 6.31
N LYS A 116 -16.89 4.06 5.55
CA LYS A 116 -16.24 2.83 5.98
C LYS A 116 -14.73 2.95 6.09
N ILE A 117 -14.07 3.67 5.16
CA ILE A 117 -12.62 3.85 5.15
C ILE A 117 -12.18 5.27 5.60
N ALA A 118 -13.04 6.00 6.31
CA ALA A 118 -12.67 7.30 6.88
C ALA A 118 -11.44 7.20 7.80
N GLY A 119 -11.29 6.11 8.54
CA GLY A 119 -10.10 5.84 9.35
C GLY A 119 -8.81 5.58 8.56
N TRP A 120 -8.91 5.31 7.24
CA TRP A 120 -7.75 5.08 6.37
C TRP A 120 -7.33 6.33 5.59
N ASN A 121 -8.31 7.11 5.12
CA ASN A 121 -8.08 8.19 4.16
C ASN A 121 -8.68 9.54 4.58
N ASP A 122 -9.38 9.61 5.73
CA ASP A 122 -10.22 10.74 6.09
C ASP A 122 -11.50 10.83 5.22
N ASN A 123 -12.38 11.79 5.53
CA ASN A 123 -13.63 12.02 4.82
C ASN A 123 -13.98 13.52 4.76
N PRO A 124 -13.18 14.34 4.05
CA PRO A 124 -13.40 15.78 3.99
C PRO A 124 -14.75 16.14 3.37
N ALA A 125 -15.51 17.02 4.03
CA ALA A 125 -16.86 17.40 3.63
C ALA A 125 -16.87 18.20 2.32
N ASP A 126 -15.89 19.09 2.13
CA ASP A 126 -15.83 20.04 1.01
C ASP A 126 -15.00 19.52 -0.18
N PHE A 127 -14.66 18.24 -0.20
CA PHE A 127 -13.89 17.66 -1.30
C PHE A 127 -14.80 17.33 -2.50
N ASP A 128 -14.34 17.67 -3.72
CA ASP A 128 -15.06 17.42 -4.97
C ASP A 128 -14.84 15.98 -5.47
N TRP A 129 -15.83 15.12 -5.25
CA TRP A 129 -15.89 13.72 -5.64
C TRP A 129 -16.49 13.54 -7.04
N ASN A 130 -15.87 14.08 -8.06
CA ASN A 130 -16.42 14.25 -9.40
C ASN A 130 -16.08 13.12 -10.39
N TRP A 131 -15.76 11.94 -9.93
CA TRP A 131 -15.53 10.73 -10.74
C TRP A 131 -16.44 9.59 -10.32
N ARG A 132 -16.66 8.62 -11.22
CA ARG A 132 -17.41 7.38 -10.96
C ARG A 132 -16.71 6.15 -11.50
N THR A 133 -15.88 6.29 -12.56
CA THR A 133 -15.13 5.19 -13.16
C THR A 133 -13.64 5.24 -12.75
N VAL A 134 -12.91 4.14 -13.00
CA VAL A 134 -11.47 4.10 -12.79
C VAL A 134 -10.78 5.08 -13.72
N GLY A 135 -11.23 5.18 -14.99
CA GLY A 135 -10.67 6.12 -15.95
C GLY A 135 -10.76 7.57 -15.47
N GLU A 136 -11.94 7.98 -15.00
CA GLU A 136 -12.17 9.32 -14.45
C GLU A 136 -11.32 9.60 -13.20
N TYR A 137 -11.17 8.61 -12.30
CA TYR A 137 -10.31 8.73 -11.13
C TYR A 137 -8.83 8.91 -11.53
N LEU A 138 -8.34 8.11 -12.47
CA LEU A 138 -6.98 8.24 -12.99
C LEU A 138 -6.78 9.58 -13.72
N ASP A 139 -7.78 10.07 -14.45
CA ASP A 139 -7.76 11.41 -15.04
C ASP A 139 -7.71 12.51 -13.97
N ARG A 140 -8.40 12.30 -12.83
CA ARG A 140 -8.34 13.22 -11.69
C ARG A 140 -6.95 13.30 -11.08
N LEU A 141 -6.22 12.17 -11.00
CA LEU A 141 -4.81 12.14 -10.57
C LEU A 141 -3.88 12.88 -11.54
N ASP A 142 -4.17 12.82 -12.85
CA ASP A 142 -3.38 13.47 -13.90
C ASP A 142 -3.71 14.96 -14.10
N ARG A 143 -4.80 15.46 -13.48
CA ARG A 143 -5.26 16.83 -13.68
C ARG A 143 -4.26 17.84 -13.11
N VAL A 144 -3.83 18.77 -13.93
CA VAL A 144 -3.18 20.00 -13.50
C VAL A 144 -4.25 20.95 -12.99
N GLU A 145 -4.20 21.34 -11.72
CA GLU A 145 -5.13 22.34 -11.18
C GLU A 145 -4.56 23.73 -11.36
N GLU A 146 -5.39 24.65 -11.87
CA GLU A 146 -5.10 26.08 -11.89
C GLU A 146 -5.39 26.65 -10.50
N SER A 147 -4.38 27.11 -9.77
CA SER A 147 -4.56 27.92 -8.56
C SER A 147 -4.28 29.38 -8.87
N ASN A 148 -5.28 30.25 -8.65
CA ASN A 148 -5.19 31.72 -8.77
C ASN A 148 -4.69 32.27 -10.13
N GLY A 149 -4.92 31.55 -11.25
CA GLY A 149 -4.56 32.03 -12.58
C GLY A 149 -3.07 31.85 -12.94
N GLU A 150 -2.29 31.24 -12.08
CA GLU A 150 -1.02 30.63 -12.41
C GLU A 150 -1.26 29.11 -12.49
N GLU A 151 -0.73 28.47 -13.54
CA GLU A 151 -0.58 27.02 -13.56
C GLU A 151 0.33 26.67 -12.37
N ASP A 152 -0.25 26.45 -11.18
CA ASP A 152 0.44 25.79 -10.07
C ASP A 152 0.57 24.32 -10.46
N GLY A 153 1.40 24.15 -11.50
CA GLY A 153 1.54 23.10 -12.48
C GLY A 153 1.78 21.71 -11.95
N GLY A 154 1.10 21.33 -10.89
CA GLY A 154 1.31 20.05 -10.26
C GLY A 154 0.12 19.11 -10.40
N ARG A 155 0.40 17.96 -10.95
CA ARG A 155 -0.42 16.75 -10.88
C ARG A 155 -0.37 16.19 -9.44
N ILE A 156 -0.13 14.92 -9.28
CA ILE A 156 0.23 14.26 -8.01
C ILE A 156 1.76 14.25 -7.83
N ALA A 157 2.24 14.04 -6.61
CA ALA A 157 3.67 14.09 -6.32
C ALA A 157 4.41 12.82 -6.77
N THR A 158 3.84 11.63 -6.52
CA THR A 158 4.33 10.31 -6.95
C THR A 158 3.56 9.81 -8.16
N ASN A 159 4.12 8.88 -8.94
CA ASN A 159 3.34 8.10 -9.89
C ASN A 159 2.39 7.16 -9.13
N ALA A 160 1.23 6.84 -9.71
CA ALA A 160 0.24 5.96 -9.10
C ALA A 160 -0.30 4.94 -10.11
N ALA A 161 -0.21 3.64 -9.77
CA ALA A 161 -0.96 2.56 -10.40
C ALA A 161 -2.16 2.19 -9.53
N TYR A 162 -3.20 1.57 -10.10
CA TYR A 162 -4.45 1.35 -9.39
C TYR A 162 -4.96 -0.09 -9.55
N LEU A 163 -5.44 -0.67 -8.45
CA LEU A 163 -6.15 -1.95 -8.40
C LEU A 163 -7.66 -1.71 -8.31
N VAL A 164 -8.43 -2.55 -8.98
CA VAL A 164 -9.90 -2.55 -8.85
C VAL A 164 -10.27 -3.14 -7.47
N PRO A 165 -10.93 -2.41 -6.59
CA PRO A 165 -11.27 -2.89 -5.24
C PRO A 165 -12.52 -3.78 -5.28
N GLN A 166 -12.36 -5.11 -5.09
CA GLN A 166 -13.42 -6.11 -5.17
C GLN A 166 -14.59 -5.81 -4.22
N GLY A 167 -14.30 -5.42 -2.98
CA GLY A 167 -15.34 -5.10 -1.99
C GLY A 167 -16.19 -3.89 -2.42
N THR A 168 -15.58 -2.88 -3.05
CA THR A 168 -16.30 -1.74 -3.62
C THR A 168 -17.17 -2.17 -4.81
N VAL A 169 -16.63 -3.00 -5.72
CA VAL A 169 -17.40 -3.56 -6.84
C VAL A 169 -18.58 -4.39 -6.33
N ARG A 170 -18.35 -5.20 -5.30
CA ARG A 170 -19.40 -5.98 -4.65
C ARG A 170 -20.48 -5.08 -4.05
N ALA A 171 -20.08 -4.00 -3.37
CA ALA A 171 -21.02 -3.01 -2.82
C ALA A 171 -21.88 -2.34 -3.89
N MET A 172 -21.33 -2.02 -5.07
CA MET A 172 -22.10 -1.46 -6.20
C MET A 172 -23.19 -2.40 -6.70
N VAL A 173 -22.94 -3.71 -6.70
CA VAL A 173 -23.86 -4.70 -7.29
C VAL A 173 -24.81 -5.30 -6.25
N MET A 174 -24.37 -5.47 -5.00
CA MET A 174 -25.09 -6.18 -3.94
C MET A 174 -25.35 -5.36 -2.68
N GLY A 175 -24.80 -4.15 -2.59
CA GLY A 175 -24.80 -3.36 -1.35
C GLY A 175 -23.87 -3.95 -0.29
N PHE A 176 -24.09 -3.54 0.96
CA PHE A 176 -23.26 -3.96 2.11
C PHE A 176 -23.84 -5.16 2.87
N ALA A 177 -24.85 -5.83 2.34
CA ALA A 177 -25.47 -6.99 2.96
C ALA A 177 -24.67 -8.28 2.72
N GLU A 178 -24.79 -9.23 3.66
CA GLU A 178 -24.33 -10.59 3.51
C GLU A 178 -25.16 -11.35 2.46
N GLY A 179 -24.57 -12.34 1.81
CA GLY A 179 -25.23 -13.23 0.84
C GLY A 179 -24.35 -13.54 -0.37
N ASP A 180 -24.69 -14.61 -1.08
CA ASP A 180 -24.03 -15.01 -2.30
C ASP A 180 -24.61 -14.26 -3.52
N PRO A 181 -23.79 -13.93 -4.54
CA PRO A 181 -24.29 -13.30 -5.76
C PRO A 181 -25.13 -14.29 -6.58
N THR A 182 -26.21 -13.80 -7.17
CA THR A 182 -26.85 -14.51 -8.27
C THR A 182 -25.92 -14.57 -9.48
N PRO A 183 -26.14 -15.49 -10.45
CA PRO A 183 -25.32 -15.53 -11.67
C PRO A 183 -25.30 -14.19 -12.44
N GLY A 184 -26.42 -13.45 -12.41
CA GLY A 184 -26.49 -12.11 -13.02
C GLY A 184 -25.64 -11.06 -12.29
N GLN A 185 -25.63 -11.06 -10.95
CA GLN A 185 -24.80 -10.19 -10.15
C GLN A 185 -23.29 -10.54 -10.29
N GLN A 186 -22.98 -11.83 -10.35
CA GLN A 186 -21.60 -12.28 -10.64
C GLN A 186 -21.11 -11.73 -11.98
N GLN A 187 -21.95 -11.82 -13.03
CA GLN A 187 -21.61 -11.28 -14.35
C GLN A 187 -21.46 -9.76 -14.31
N GLN A 188 -22.34 -9.04 -13.61
CA GLN A 188 -22.21 -7.59 -13.45
C GLN A 188 -20.90 -7.18 -12.79
N MET A 189 -20.47 -7.86 -11.72
CA MET A 189 -19.16 -7.61 -11.09
C MET A 189 -18.01 -7.85 -12.06
N GLN A 190 -18.05 -8.93 -12.85
CA GLN A 190 -17.04 -9.21 -13.88
C GLN A 190 -16.99 -8.12 -14.95
N ASP A 191 -18.16 -7.62 -15.39
CA ASP A 191 -18.25 -6.56 -16.40
C ASP A 191 -17.68 -5.24 -15.88
N VAL A 192 -17.94 -4.89 -14.61
CA VAL A 192 -17.37 -3.71 -13.94
C VAL A 192 -15.84 -3.82 -13.84
N ILE A 193 -15.32 -4.99 -13.44
CA ILE A 193 -13.87 -5.23 -13.37
C ILE A 193 -13.24 -5.15 -14.76
N ARG A 194 -13.88 -5.72 -15.78
CA ARG A 194 -13.40 -5.66 -17.18
C ARG A 194 -13.28 -4.20 -17.64
N ALA A 195 -14.31 -3.41 -17.45
CA ALA A 195 -14.31 -1.99 -17.80
C ALA A 195 -13.20 -1.23 -17.08
N ALA A 196 -13.06 -1.41 -15.76
CA ALA A 196 -12.03 -0.77 -14.95
C ALA A 196 -10.59 -1.15 -15.40
N MET A 197 -10.37 -2.41 -15.78
CA MET A 197 -9.09 -2.87 -16.32
C MET A 197 -8.81 -2.29 -17.72
N GLU A 198 -9.83 -2.14 -18.55
CA GLU A 198 -9.72 -1.49 -19.87
C GLU A 198 -9.45 0.02 -19.74
N GLU A 199 -9.92 0.67 -18.69
CA GLU A 199 -9.66 2.08 -18.36
C GLU A 199 -8.28 2.32 -17.76
N GLY A 200 -7.56 1.28 -17.35
CA GLY A 200 -6.16 1.40 -16.96
C GLY A 200 -5.76 0.76 -15.63
N ALA A 201 -6.67 0.12 -14.90
CA ALA A 201 -6.30 -0.62 -13.70
C ALA A 201 -5.32 -1.77 -14.01
N VAL A 202 -4.41 -2.08 -13.08
CA VAL A 202 -3.35 -3.07 -13.29
C VAL A 202 -3.70 -4.47 -12.76
N GLY A 203 -4.75 -4.58 -11.96
CA GLY A 203 -5.21 -5.82 -11.33
C GLY A 203 -6.43 -5.57 -10.45
N MET A 204 -6.71 -6.50 -9.55
CA MET A 204 -7.79 -6.43 -8.57
C MET A 204 -7.25 -6.68 -7.17
N SER A 205 -7.75 -5.95 -6.18
CA SER A 205 -7.53 -6.24 -4.75
C SER A 205 -8.78 -6.80 -4.10
N SER A 206 -8.62 -7.46 -2.95
CA SER A 206 -9.71 -7.77 -2.05
C SER A 206 -9.32 -7.52 -0.61
N GLY A 207 -10.32 -7.27 0.26
CA GLY A 207 -10.15 -7.20 1.71
C GLY A 207 -11.10 -8.20 2.35
N LEU A 208 -10.63 -9.45 2.55
CA LEU A 208 -11.49 -10.55 2.98
C LEU A 208 -11.70 -10.61 4.50
N THR A 209 -11.32 -9.55 5.19
CA THR A 209 -11.67 -9.26 6.59
C THR A 209 -12.52 -7.99 6.72
N TYR A 210 -12.82 -7.34 5.59
CA TYR A 210 -13.63 -6.12 5.55
C TYR A 210 -14.93 -6.35 4.78
N THR A 211 -16.05 -5.88 5.35
CA THR A 211 -17.35 -5.95 4.66
C THR A 211 -17.43 -4.90 3.56
N PRO A 212 -18.04 -5.23 2.39
CA PRO A 212 -18.72 -6.49 2.08
C PRO A 212 -17.81 -7.56 1.45
N GLY A 213 -16.52 -7.29 1.22
CA GLY A 213 -15.58 -8.21 0.57
C GLY A 213 -15.45 -9.55 1.30
N MET A 214 -15.52 -9.55 2.65
CA MET A 214 -15.40 -10.77 3.46
C MET A 214 -16.53 -11.78 3.27
N TYR A 215 -17.68 -11.39 2.72
CA TYR A 215 -18.79 -12.31 2.40
C TYR A 215 -18.55 -13.10 1.11
N ALA A 216 -17.60 -12.67 0.27
CA ALA A 216 -17.32 -13.34 -1.00
C ALA A 216 -16.80 -14.76 -0.77
N GLN A 217 -17.46 -15.75 -1.38
CA GLN A 217 -17.00 -17.12 -1.36
C GLN A 217 -15.89 -17.35 -2.40
N THR A 218 -15.18 -18.47 -2.28
CA THR A 218 -14.07 -18.82 -3.18
C THR A 218 -14.51 -18.86 -4.66
N GLU A 219 -15.72 -19.32 -4.94
CA GLU A 219 -16.29 -19.38 -6.28
C GLU A 219 -16.55 -17.99 -6.88
N GLU A 220 -17.04 -17.03 -6.06
CA GLU A 220 -17.18 -15.63 -6.47
C GLU A 220 -15.82 -15.06 -6.88
N LEU A 221 -14.82 -15.20 -6.00
CA LEU A 221 -13.45 -14.73 -6.25
C LEU A 221 -12.82 -15.40 -7.48
N ALA A 222 -13.03 -16.70 -7.66
CA ALA A 222 -12.52 -17.43 -8.82
C ALA A 222 -13.07 -16.87 -10.15
N GLY A 223 -14.36 -16.54 -10.20
CA GLY A 223 -14.97 -15.89 -11.36
C GLY A 223 -14.32 -14.54 -11.68
N LEU A 224 -14.08 -13.70 -10.65
CA LEU A 224 -13.44 -12.39 -10.81
C LEU A 224 -11.97 -12.53 -11.20
N CYS A 225 -11.23 -13.45 -10.58
CA CYS A 225 -9.82 -13.73 -10.88
C CYS A 225 -9.62 -14.19 -12.34
N ARG A 226 -10.53 -15.03 -12.89
CA ARG A 226 -10.48 -15.39 -14.32
C ARG A 226 -10.55 -14.15 -15.21
N THR A 227 -11.49 -13.23 -14.93
CA THR A 227 -11.63 -11.97 -15.68
C THR A 227 -10.35 -11.13 -15.62
N VAL A 228 -9.74 -10.99 -14.44
CA VAL A 228 -8.48 -10.27 -14.25
C VAL A 228 -7.32 -10.95 -14.98
N GLY A 229 -7.22 -12.28 -14.88
CA GLY A 229 -6.18 -13.09 -15.55
C GLY A 229 -6.27 -13.04 -17.06
N GLU A 230 -7.48 -13.15 -17.65
CA GLU A 230 -7.73 -13.00 -19.10
C GLU A 230 -7.25 -11.66 -19.65
N LEU A 231 -7.37 -10.61 -18.86
CA LEU A 231 -6.84 -9.28 -19.16
C LEU A 231 -5.36 -9.14 -18.82
N GLY A 232 -4.71 -10.19 -18.27
CA GLY A 232 -3.30 -10.29 -17.90
C GLY A 232 -2.96 -9.40 -16.70
N GLY A 233 -3.92 -9.08 -15.81
CA GLY A 233 -3.73 -8.47 -14.49
C GLY A 233 -3.23 -9.46 -13.45
N PHE A 234 -3.27 -9.03 -12.20
CA PHE A 234 -2.97 -9.87 -11.05
C PHE A 234 -3.98 -9.62 -9.93
N TYR A 235 -4.08 -10.57 -9.00
CA TYR A 235 -4.91 -10.48 -7.82
C TYR A 235 -4.06 -10.17 -6.60
N ALA A 236 -4.43 -9.15 -5.82
CA ALA A 236 -3.75 -8.70 -4.60
C ALA A 236 -4.70 -8.82 -3.40
N PRO A 237 -4.76 -9.98 -2.72
CA PRO A 237 -5.64 -10.17 -1.58
C PRO A 237 -5.03 -9.73 -0.26
N HIS A 238 -5.74 -8.90 0.52
CA HIS A 238 -5.81 -8.99 1.96
C HIS A 238 -6.71 -10.20 2.25
N HIS A 239 -6.11 -11.31 2.64
CA HIS A 239 -6.82 -12.58 2.75
C HIS A 239 -7.57 -12.73 4.08
N ARG A 240 -8.30 -13.87 4.26
CA ARG A 240 -9.31 -14.04 5.32
C ARG A 240 -8.76 -14.07 6.74
N SER A 241 -7.50 -14.43 6.97
CA SER A 241 -6.98 -14.57 8.33
C SER A 241 -5.46 -14.50 8.39
N TYR A 242 -4.95 -13.72 9.31
CA TYR A 242 -3.53 -13.64 9.69
C TYR A 242 -3.23 -14.31 11.03
N GLY A 243 -4.29 -14.86 11.70
CA GLY A 243 -4.24 -15.54 12.96
C GLY A 243 -4.39 -17.06 12.83
N LYS A 244 -5.35 -17.63 13.52
CA LYS A 244 -5.55 -19.09 13.60
C LYS A 244 -5.77 -19.76 12.24
N GLY A 245 -6.40 -19.06 11.29
CA GLY A 245 -6.67 -19.54 9.93
C GLY A 245 -5.62 -19.15 8.88
N ALA A 246 -4.47 -18.57 9.24
CA ALA A 246 -3.54 -17.96 8.30
C ALA A 246 -3.10 -18.90 7.17
N LEU A 247 -2.56 -20.07 7.47
CA LEU A 247 -2.07 -21.00 6.43
C LEU A 247 -3.19 -21.49 5.50
N ALA A 248 -4.40 -21.73 6.02
CA ALA A 248 -5.55 -22.10 5.18
C ALA A 248 -5.97 -20.96 4.26
N ALA A 249 -5.93 -19.71 4.74
CA ALA A 249 -6.24 -18.54 3.94
C ALA A 249 -5.19 -18.29 2.84
N TYR A 250 -3.91 -18.46 3.12
CA TYR A 250 -2.86 -18.42 2.10
C TYR A 250 -3.04 -19.54 1.06
N ALA A 251 -3.33 -20.77 1.50
CA ALA A 251 -3.58 -21.90 0.61
C ALA A 251 -4.80 -21.66 -0.30
N GLU A 252 -5.87 -21.01 0.20
CA GLU A 252 -7.02 -20.59 -0.61
C GLU A 252 -6.59 -19.62 -1.72
N MET A 253 -5.81 -18.58 -1.42
CA MET A 253 -5.36 -17.61 -2.42
C MET A 253 -4.45 -18.24 -3.47
N ILE A 254 -3.54 -19.10 -3.05
CA ILE A 254 -2.66 -19.87 -3.95
C ILE A 254 -3.49 -20.81 -4.85
N GLY A 255 -4.49 -21.49 -4.27
CA GLY A 255 -5.43 -22.33 -5.00
C GLY A 255 -6.21 -21.54 -6.06
N LEU A 256 -6.72 -20.36 -5.71
CA LEU A 256 -7.40 -19.47 -6.65
C LEU A 256 -6.48 -19.08 -7.82
N SER A 257 -5.25 -18.69 -7.55
CA SER A 257 -4.27 -18.34 -8.60
C SER A 257 -4.01 -19.53 -9.53
N ARG A 258 -3.73 -20.71 -8.97
CA ARG A 258 -3.49 -21.94 -9.72
C ARG A 258 -4.69 -22.32 -10.60
N ASP A 259 -5.90 -22.31 -10.05
CA ASP A 259 -7.12 -22.79 -10.71
C ASP A 259 -7.68 -21.81 -11.75
N THR A 260 -7.30 -20.54 -11.67
CA THR A 260 -7.75 -19.47 -12.58
C THR A 260 -6.66 -18.98 -13.55
N GLY A 261 -5.40 -19.30 -13.29
CA GLY A 261 -4.25 -18.77 -14.03
C GLY A 261 -3.99 -17.28 -13.80
N CYS A 262 -4.69 -16.64 -12.84
CA CYS A 262 -4.47 -15.25 -12.48
C CYS A 262 -3.20 -15.14 -11.62
N ALA A 263 -2.25 -14.27 -12.00
CA ALA A 263 -1.08 -14.01 -11.18
C ALA A 263 -1.47 -13.49 -9.79
N LEU A 264 -0.70 -13.83 -8.76
CA LEU A 264 -0.99 -13.53 -7.36
C LEU A 264 0.08 -12.58 -6.77
N HIS A 265 -0.37 -11.59 -6.02
CA HIS A 265 0.47 -10.77 -5.16
C HIS A 265 -0.10 -10.78 -3.74
N LEU A 266 0.50 -11.53 -2.84
CA LEU A 266 0.03 -11.64 -1.45
C LEU A 266 0.32 -10.34 -0.71
N SER A 267 -0.72 -9.57 -0.41
CA SER A 267 -0.64 -8.28 0.27
C SER A 267 -0.19 -8.43 1.72
N HIS A 268 0.72 -7.55 2.18
CA HIS A 268 1.26 -7.50 3.55
C HIS A 268 1.38 -8.88 4.19
N ALA A 269 2.07 -9.80 3.49
CA ALA A 269 2.24 -11.18 3.92
C ALA A 269 2.86 -11.22 5.33
N THR A 270 2.16 -11.87 6.26
CA THR A 270 2.56 -11.94 7.66
C THR A 270 1.94 -13.17 8.34
N MET A 271 2.55 -13.58 9.44
CA MET A 271 2.08 -14.65 10.34
C MET A 271 1.99 -14.06 11.74
N ASN A 272 0.82 -13.48 12.05
CA ASN A 272 0.57 -12.72 13.28
C ASN A 272 -0.06 -13.58 14.38
N PHE A 273 -0.20 -12.99 15.57
CA PHE A 273 -0.71 -13.59 16.79
C PHE A 273 0.19 -14.69 17.37
N ALA A 274 -0.01 -15.01 18.63
CA ALA A 274 0.84 -15.93 19.38
C ALA A 274 0.96 -17.33 18.74
N GLU A 275 -0.13 -17.81 18.11
CA GLU A 275 -0.21 -19.10 17.43
C GLU A 275 0.77 -19.23 16.25
N ASN A 276 1.14 -18.10 15.63
CA ASN A 276 1.96 -18.08 14.43
C ASN A 276 3.40 -17.64 14.68
N LYS A 277 3.79 -17.45 15.94
CA LYS A 277 5.15 -17.06 16.28
C LYS A 277 6.17 -18.07 15.76
N GLY A 278 7.12 -17.60 14.94
CA GLY A 278 8.21 -18.42 14.36
C GLY A 278 7.76 -19.37 13.22
N ARG A 279 6.50 -19.24 12.72
CA ARG A 279 5.94 -20.17 11.73
C ARG A 279 6.00 -19.65 10.27
N ALA A 280 6.73 -18.58 10.01
CA ALA A 280 6.87 -18.08 8.64
C ALA A 280 7.40 -19.13 7.66
N GLY A 281 8.23 -20.08 8.11
CA GLY A 281 8.73 -21.18 7.28
C GLY A 281 7.60 -22.00 6.63
N GLU A 282 6.52 -22.29 7.35
CA GLU A 282 5.39 -23.04 6.81
C GLU A 282 4.66 -22.27 5.69
N LEU A 283 4.57 -20.94 5.80
CA LEU A 283 4.05 -20.09 4.73
C LEU A 283 4.97 -20.10 3.51
N LEU A 284 6.28 -19.95 3.74
CA LEU A 284 7.26 -19.89 2.65
C LEU A 284 7.36 -21.22 1.91
N ASP A 285 7.24 -22.35 2.61
CA ASP A 285 7.16 -23.68 2.00
C ASP A 285 5.93 -23.82 1.08
N LEU A 286 4.76 -23.32 1.50
CA LEU A 286 3.55 -23.28 0.65
C LEU A 286 3.76 -22.43 -0.63
N ILE A 287 4.42 -21.29 -0.49
CA ILE A 287 4.70 -20.40 -1.62
C ILE A 287 5.72 -21.05 -2.57
N ASP A 288 6.80 -21.63 -2.04
CA ASP A 288 7.82 -22.29 -2.86
C ASP A 288 7.27 -23.50 -3.61
N GLU A 289 6.45 -24.33 -2.97
CA GLU A 289 5.76 -25.44 -3.63
C GLU A 289 4.88 -24.94 -4.79
N ALA A 290 4.14 -23.86 -4.60
CA ALA A 290 3.30 -23.29 -5.65
C ALA A 290 4.13 -22.69 -6.80
N LEU A 291 5.24 -22.00 -6.50
CA LEU A 291 6.18 -21.50 -7.50
C LEU A 291 6.80 -22.63 -8.34
N ASP A 292 7.16 -23.76 -7.71
CA ASP A 292 7.69 -24.94 -8.38
C ASP A 292 6.64 -25.60 -9.28
N GLN A 293 5.35 -25.43 -8.98
CA GLN A 293 4.22 -25.83 -9.83
C GLN A 293 3.90 -24.80 -10.93
N GLY A 294 4.64 -23.69 -11.02
CA GLY A 294 4.49 -22.67 -12.05
C GLY A 294 3.44 -21.59 -11.74
N VAL A 295 2.96 -21.51 -10.50
CA VAL A 295 2.08 -20.40 -10.08
C VAL A 295 2.89 -19.11 -10.01
N ASP A 296 2.39 -18.02 -10.61
CA ASP A 296 3.06 -16.71 -10.62
C ASP A 296 2.73 -15.93 -9.34
N ILE A 297 3.63 -15.99 -8.35
CA ILE A 297 3.43 -15.38 -7.03
C ILE A 297 4.51 -14.34 -6.72
N THR A 298 4.08 -13.19 -6.22
CA THR A 298 4.89 -12.23 -5.44
C THR A 298 4.18 -11.91 -4.13
N LEU A 299 4.88 -11.27 -3.21
CA LEU A 299 4.30 -10.81 -1.95
C LEU A 299 4.94 -9.48 -1.53
N ASP A 300 4.24 -8.72 -0.71
CA ASP A 300 4.84 -7.63 0.05
C ASP A 300 4.74 -7.89 1.56
N THR A 301 5.56 -7.21 2.33
CA THR A 301 5.43 -7.04 3.77
C THR A 301 5.96 -5.67 4.15
N TYR A 302 5.62 -5.16 5.33
CA TYR A 302 6.20 -3.94 5.87
C TYR A 302 7.20 -4.26 6.99
N PRO A 303 8.22 -3.41 7.21
CA PRO A 303 9.31 -3.68 8.16
C PRO A 303 8.93 -3.27 9.60
N TYR A 304 7.72 -3.62 10.04
CA TYR A 304 7.19 -3.32 11.38
C TYR A 304 6.36 -4.49 11.91
N LEU A 305 6.19 -4.55 13.24
CA LEU A 305 5.46 -5.65 13.88
C LEU A 305 3.96 -5.37 14.04
N PRO A 306 3.51 -4.17 14.47
CA PRO A 306 2.09 -3.88 14.55
C PRO A 306 1.42 -3.76 13.18
N GLY A 307 0.19 -4.24 13.08
CA GLY A 307 -0.72 -3.87 12.01
C GLY A 307 -1.44 -2.55 12.31
N ALA A 308 -2.11 -1.96 11.30
CA ALA A 308 -3.00 -0.83 11.49
C ALA A 308 -4.28 -1.06 10.69
N THR A 309 -5.43 -0.88 11.34
CA THR A 309 -6.75 -1.07 10.74
C THR A 309 -7.81 -0.26 11.51
N THR A 310 -9.08 -0.57 11.35
CA THR A 310 -10.18 0.02 12.12
C THR A 310 -10.59 -0.87 13.29
N LEU A 311 -11.04 -0.27 14.39
CA LEU A 311 -11.52 -1.01 15.56
C LEU A 311 -12.74 -1.88 15.21
N SER A 312 -13.55 -1.47 14.24
CA SER A 312 -14.71 -2.23 13.76
C SER A 312 -14.34 -3.53 13.03
N ALA A 313 -13.10 -3.67 12.57
CA ALA A 313 -12.61 -4.92 11.96
C ALA A 313 -12.60 -6.10 12.93
N ILE A 314 -12.57 -5.85 14.25
CA ILE A 314 -12.60 -6.88 15.28
C ILE A 314 -13.99 -7.54 15.43
N LEU A 315 -15.06 -6.87 14.96
CA LEU A 315 -16.42 -7.42 15.02
C LEU A 315 -16.55 -8.68 14.16
N PRO A 316 -17.37 -9.65 14.59
CA PRO A 316 -17.74 -10.76 13.72
C PRO A 316 -18.48 -10.25 12.47
N SER A 317 -18.25 -10.87 11.32
CA SER A 317 -18.76 -10.42 10.02
C SER A 317 -20.27 -10.19 10.00
N TRP A 318 -21.03 -11.10 10.59
CA TRP A 318 -22.48 -11.00 10.66
C TRP A 318 -22.95 -9.74 11.42
N ALA A 319 -22.17 -9.25 12.39
CA ALA A 319 -22.50 -8.03 13.13
C ALA A 319 -22.36 -6.76 12.26
N SER A 320 -21.55 -6.81 11.22
CA SER A 320 -21.30 -5.70 10.30
C SER A 320 -22.20 -5.71 9.05
N SER A 321 -23.06 -6.73 8.89
CA SER A 321 -23.96 -6.84 7.75
C SER A 321 -24.99 -5.71 7.71
N GLY A 322 -25.17 -5.09 6.52
CA GLY A 322 -26.12 -4.01 6.29
C GLY A 322 -25.60 -2.60 6.55
N GLY A 323 -24.28 -2.46 6.81
CA GLY A 323 -23.61 -1.16 6.94
C GLY A 323 -23.66 -0.56 8.36
N THR A 324 -23.24 0.70 8.46
CA THR A 324 -22.98 1.37 9.75
C THR A 324 -24.19 1.39 10.67
N GLU A 325 -25.37 1.85 10.20
CA GLU A 325 -26.56 1.96 11.05
C GLU A 325 -27.06 0.61 11.58
N ALA A 326 -26.99 -0.43 10.74
CA ALA A 326 -27.37 -1.78 11.15
C ALA A 326 -26.39 -2.35 12.21
N THR A 327 -25.10 -2.07 12.08
CA THR A 327 -24.09 -2.45 13.08
C THR A 327 -24.30 -1.75 14.41
N LEU A 328 -24.54 -0.43 14.39
CA LEU A 328 -24.83 0.36 15.59
C LEU A 328 -26.11 -0.12 16.30
N ALA A 329 -27.17 -0.45 15.53
CA ALA A 329 -28.39 -1.02 16.09
C ALA A 329 -28.14 -2.37 16.81
N ARG A 330 -27.27 -3.24 16.25
CA ARG A 330 -26.88 -4.52 16.87
C ARG A 330 -26.06 -4.32 18.15
N LEU A 331 -25.18 -3.33 18.18
CA LEU A 331 -24.42 -2.97 19.39
C LEU A 331 -25.31 -2.38 20.50
N ALA A 332 -26.42 -1.75 20.12
CA ALA A 332 -27.39 -1.19 21.07
C ALA A 332 -28.38 -2.25 21.60
N ASP A 333 -28.63 -3.34 20.87
CA ASP A 333 -29.51 -4.43 21.29
C ASP A 333 -28.83 -5.35 22.30
N PRO A 334 -29.33 -5.51 23.54
CA PRO A 334 -28.61 -6.24 24.58
C PRO A 334 -28.34 -7.72 24.26
N GLU A 335 -29.26 -8.40 23.57
CA GLU A 335 -29.12 -9.82 23.22
C GLU A 335 -28.05 -9.99 22.14
N THR A 336 -28.12 -9.18 21.09
CA THR A 336 -27.15 -9.21 19.98
C THR A 336 -25.77 -8.76 20.46
N ARG A 337 -25.69 -7.73 21.32
CA ARG A 337 -24.43 -7.28 21.94
C ARG A 337 -23.77 -8.39 22.75
N ALA A 338 -24.53 -9.17 23.53
CA ALA A 338 -23.98 -10.30 24.30
C ALA A 338 -23.42 -11.39 23.35
N ARG A 339 -24.09 -11.66 22.23
CA ARG A 339 -23.59 -12.60 21.20
C ARG A 339 -22.32 -12.10 20.55
N ILE A 340 -22.20 -10.79 20.30
CA ILE A 340 -20.97 -10.18 19.77
C ILE A 340 -19.84 -10.37 20.78
N GLN A 341 -20.10 -10.09 22.06
CA GLN A 341 -19.13 -10.27 23.14
C GLN A 341 -18.63 -11.71 23.21
N GLU A 342 -19.54 -12.68 23.22
CA GLU A 342 -19.19 -14.09 23.24
C GLU A 342 -18.32 -14.50 22.03
N ALA A 343 -18.66 -14.01 20.83
CA ALA A 343 -17.89 -14.27 19.62
C ALA A 343 -16.46 -13.69 19.71
N VAL A 344 -16.31 -12.48 20.28
CA VAL A 344 -15.02 -11.78 20.35
C VAL A 344 -14.15 -12.30 21.49
N GLU A 345 -14.72 -12.57 22.68
CA GLU A 345 -13.95 -12.88 23.89
C GLU A 345 -13.83 -14.38 24.19
N VAL A 346 -14.69 -15.23 23.62
CA VAL A 346 -14.73 -16.68 23.97
C VAL A 346 -14.30 -17.56 22.80
N TYR A 347 -14.83 -17.31 21.59
CA TYR A 347 -14.60 -18.20 20.45
C TYR A 347 -13.53 -17.70 19.48
N GLY A 348 -13.28 -16.40 19.45
CA GLY A 348 -12.51 -15.74 18.42
C GLY A 348 -13.35 -15.48 17.16
N SER A 349 -13.64 -14.21 16.87
CA SER A 349 -14.41 -13.83 15.68
C SER A 349 -13.59 -13.98 14.41
N ASP A 350 -14.26 -14.13 13.26
CA ASP A 350 -13.63 -14.05 11.93
C ASP A 350 -12.99 -12.67 11.69
N GLY A 351 -13.56 -11.59 12.21
CA GLY A 351 -12.93 -10.26 12.22
C GLY A 351 -11.64 -10.20 13.04
N CYS A 352 -11.56 -10.95 14.16
CA CYS A 352 -10.33 -11.12 14.94
C CYS A 352 -9.49 -12.33 14.49
N HIS A 353 -9.58 -12.71 13.21
CA HIS A 353 -8.78 -13.77 12.58
C HIS A 353 -8.91 -15.15 13.26
N GLY A 354 -10.04 -15.44 13.91
CA GLY A 354 -10.29 -16.69 14.65
C GLY A 354 -9.58 -16.76 16.01
N VAL A 355 -9.00 -15.63 16.47
CA VAL A 355 -8.35 -15.50 17.79
C VAL A 355 -9.26 -14.69 18.71
N VAL A 356 -9.27 -14.99 20.01
CA VAL A 356 -9.96 -14.15 21.00
C VAL A 356 -9.28 -12.79 21.10
N ALA A 357 -10.07 -11.72 21.30
CA ALA A 357 -9.53 -10.38 21.38
C ALA A 357 -8.63 -10.20 22.61
N GLU A 358 -7.38 -9.84 22.38
CA GLU A 358 -6.43 -9.44 23.41
C GLU A 358 -6.45 -7.92 23.56
N TRP A 359 -7.31 -7.39 24.43
CA TRP A 359 -7.56 -5.94 24.58
C TRP A 359 -6.32 -5.07 24.83
N GLY A 360 -5.24 -5.67 25.30
CA GLY A 360 -3.96 -5.01 25.50
C GLY A 360 -3.10 -4.88 24.24
N THR A 361 -3.51 -5.48 23.13
CA THR A 361 -2.81 -5.36 21.84
C THR A 361 -3.48 -4.35 20.90
N LEU A 362 -4.67 -3.84 21.25
CA LEU A 362 -5.47 -2.92 20.45
C LEU A 362 -5.27 -1.48 20.96
N GLU A 363 -4.38 -0.71 20.34
CA GLU A 363 -4.09 0.69 20.67
C GLU A 363 -4.89 1.62 19.76
N ILE A 364 -5.60 2.60 20.31
CA ILE A 364 -6.35 3.61 19.54
C ILE A 364 -5.37 4.54 18.84
N SER A 365 -5.38 4.58 17.52
CA SER A 365 -4.49 5.44 16.70
C SER A 365 -5.14 6.74 16.24
N GLY A 366 -6.47 6.76 16.17
CA GLY A 366 -7.24 7.93 15.76
C GLY A 366 -8.72 7.76 15.95
N VAL A 367 -9.42 8.88 16.10
CA VAL A 367 -10.89 8.93 16.27
C VAL A 367 -11.45 10.06 15.42
N GLN A 368 -12.70 9.91 14.97
CA GLN A 368 -13.44 10.95 14.25
C GLN A 368 -14.17 11.88 15.24
N ASN A 369 -14.63 11.34 16.38
CA ASN A 369 -15.30 12.09 17.43
C ASN A 369 -14.25 12.74 18.36
N PRO A 370 -14.15 14.11 18.41
CA PRO A 370 -13.18 14.79 19.26
C PRO A 370 -13.33 14.49 20.76
N ALA A 371 -14.52 14.06 21.22
CA ALA A 371 -14.75 13.69 22.62
C ALA A 371 -13.92 12.45 23.04
N LEU A 372 -13.53 11.61 22.08
CA LEU A 372 -12.72 10.41 22.31
C LEU A 372 -11.21 10.64 22.16
N ALA A 373 -10.78 11.87 21.84
CA ALA A 373 -9.36 12.18 21.59
C ALA A 373 -8.42 11.81 22.77
N GLY A 374 -8.93 11.79 24.00
CA GLY A 374 -8.19 11.38 25.20
C GLY A 374 -7.84 9.88 25.24
N HIS A 375 -8.39 9.06 24.32
CA HIS A 375 -8.10 7.63 24.21
C HIS A 375 -6.94 7.33 23.24
N VAL A 376 -6.58 8.28 22.38
CA VAL A 376 -5.50 8.07 21.40
C VAL A 376 -4.17 7.76 22.10
N GLY A 377 -3.49 6.70 21.66
CA GLY A 377 -2.25 6.19 22.23
C GLY A 377 -2.45 5.26 23.44
N LYS A 378 -3.69 4.91 23.78
CA LYS A 378 -4.00 3.93 24.85
C LYS A 378 -4.57 2.66 24.25
N THR A 379 -4.31 1.54 24.92
CA THR A 379 -4.97 0.29 24.57
C THR A 379 -6.41 0.25 25.12
N VAL A 380 -7.28 -0.58 24.54
CA VAL A 380 -8.64 -0.79 25.07
C VAL A 380 -8.59 -1.24 26.53
N ARG A 381 -7.62 -2.09 26.90
CA ARG A 381 -7.39 -2.51 28.30
C ARG A 381 -7.04 -1.35 29.21
N ASP A 382 -6.18 -0.42 28.77
CA ASP A 382 -5.76 0.72 29.59
C ASP A 382 -6.94 1.67 29.83
N ILE A 383 -7.74 1.94 28.79
CA ILE A 383 -8.97 2.73 28.90
C ILE A 383 -9.96 2.07 29.88
N ALA A 384 -10.15 0.77 29.78
CA ALA A 384 -11.02 0.00 30.67
C ALA A 384 -10.59 0.13 32.13
N ALA A 385 -9.29 0.04 32.41
CA ALA A 385 -8.73 0.21 33.75
C ALA A 385 -8.94 1.65 34.29
N GLU A 386 -8.72 2.68 33.46
CA GLU A 386 -8.94 4.09 33.84
C GLU A 386 -10.41 4.40 34.11
N THR A 387 -11.31 3.88 33.28
CA THR A 387 -12.76 4.14 33.38
C THR A 387 -13.48 3.19 34.35
N LYS A 388 -12.81 2.14 34.81
CA LYS A 388 -13.36 1.05 35.66
C LYS A 388 -14.55 0.34 34.98
N GLN A 389 -14.44 0.12 33.67
CA GLN A 389 -15.40 -0.60 32.84
C GLN A 389 -14.79 -1.94 32.40
N GLU A 390 -15.64 -2.87 31.95
CA GLU A 390 -15.16 -4.07 31.28
C GLU A 390 -14.59 -3.70 29.89
N PRO A 391 -13.52 -4.36 29.42
CA PRO A 391 -12.89 -4.03 28.15
C PRO A 391 -13.84 -4.08 26.93
N PHE A 392 -14.75 -5.07 26.88
CA PHE A 392 -15.75 -5.15 25.82
C PHE A 392 -16.73 -3.97 25.85
N ASP A 393 -17.08 -3.47 27.05
CA ASP A 393 -17.97 -2.31 27.17
C ASP A 393 -17.29 -1.05 26.60
N VAL A 394 -16.00 -0.85 26.89
CA VAL A 394 -15.19 0.22 26.30
C VAL A 394 -15.11 0.09 24.79
N PHE A 395 -14.82 -1.11 24.28
CA PHE A 395 -14.78 -1.40 22.83
C PHE A 395 -16.11 -1.03 22.15
N ALA A 396 -17.22 -1.50 22.68
CA ALA A 396 -18.55 -1.24 22.11
C ALA A 396 -18.95 0.25 22.22
N GLN A 397 -18.58 0.92 23.32
CA GLN A 397 -18.81 2.34 23.52
C GLN A 397 -18.04 3.17 22.46
N ILE A 398 -16.74 2.93 22.29
CA ILE A 398 -15.91 3.63 21.30
C ILE A 398 -16.48 3.42 19.89
N LEU A 399 -16.82 2.19 19.51
CA LEU A 399 -17.44 1.89 18.22
C LEU A 399 -18.73 2.68 17.99
N THR A 400 -19.56 2.80 19.03
CA THR A 400 -20.85 3.50 18.95
C THR A 400 -20.64 5.02 18.87
N GLU A 401 -19.84 5.60 19.76
CA GLU A 401 -19.65 7.04 19.87
C GLU A 401 -18.85 7.61 18.70
N ASP A 402 -17.94 6.81 18.11
CA ASP A 402 -17.13 7.18 16.93
C ASP A 402 -17.73 6.69 15.60
N ARG A 403 -18.95 6.14 15.64
CA ARG A 403 -19.67 5.63 14.46
C ARG A 403 -18.81 4.71 13.58
N LEU A 404 -18.07 3.79 14.21
CA LEU A 404 -17.16 2.81 13.60
C LEU A 404 -15.91 3.43 12.95
N GLY A 405 -15.64 4.73 13.11
CA GLY A 405 -14.55 5.46 12.44
C GLY A 405 -13.18 5.36 13.13
N THR A 406 -13.10 4.65 14.26
CA THR A 406 -11.88 4.57 15.08
C THR A 406 -10.79 3.73 14.40
N GLY A 407 -9.59 4.31 14.23
CA GLY A 407 -8.39 3.62 13.81
C GLY A 407 -7.65 2.99 14.99
N ILE A 408 -7.00 1.85 14.76
CA ILE A 408 -6.18 1.14 15.74
C ILE A 408 -4.81 0.72 15.20
N LEU A 409 -3.85 0.56 16.11
CA LEU A 409 -2.66 -0.27 15.93
C LEU A 409 -2.89 -1.61 16.63
N GLN A 410 -2.53 -2.71 15.97
CA GLN A 410 -2.68 -4.07 16.51
C GLN A 410 -1.29 -4.70 16.71
N HIS A 411 -0.87 -4.82 17.96
CA HIS A 411 0.46 -5.28 18.36
C HIS A 411 0.53 -6.81 18.42
N VAL A 412 0.57 -7.47 17.26
CA VAL A 412 0.47 -8.94 17.12
C VAL A 412 1.55 -9.57 16.23
N GLY A 413 2.50 -8.80 15.70
CA GLY A 413 3.54 -9.29 14.78
C GLY A 413 4.76 -9.87 15.51
N HIS A 414 5.59 -10.60 14.76
CA HIS A 414 6.80 -11.27 15.25
C HIS A 414 7.99 -10.98 14.33
N GLU A 415 9.09 -10.50 14.92
CA GLU A 415 10.29 -10.08 14.18
C GLU A 415 10.87 -11.20 13.33
N GLU A 416 10.95 -12.42 13.88
CA GLU A 416 11.46 -13.59 13.16
C GLU A 416 10.64 -13.93 11.91
N ASN A 417 9.31 -13.73 11.97
CA ASN A 417 8.43 -13.94 10.82
C ASN A 417 8.64 -12.87 9.75
N VAL A 418 8.72 -11.59 10.15
CA VAL A 418 8.97 -10.46 9.24
C VAL A 418 10.30 -10.66 8.52
N GLN A 419 11.38 -11.00 9.26
CA GLN A 419 12.70 -11.22 8.66
C GLN A 419 12.72 -12.41 7.69
N ALA A 420 12.05 -13.52 8.02
CA ALA A 420 11.98 -14.68 7.15
C ALA A 420 11.26 -14.35 5.84
N ILE A 421 10.09 -13.70 5.92
CA ILE A 421 9.29 -13.29 4.75
C ILE A 421 10.04 -12.29 3.89
N MET A 422 10.71 -11.30 4.49
CA MET A 422 11.47 -10.27 3.79
C MET A 422 12.61 -10.85 2.94
N LYS A 423 13.23 -11.95 3.37
CA LYS A 423 14.30 -12.64 2.62
C LYS A 423 13.80 -13.46 1.43
N HIS A 424 12.50 -13.68 1.32
CA HIS A 424 11.98 -14.55 0.29
C HIS A 424 12.20 -13.98 -1.11
N ARG A 425 12.55 -14.86 -2.07
CA ARG A 425 12.87 -14.48 -3.46
C ARG A 425 11.76 -13.76 -4.22
N THR A 426 10.51 -13.80 -3.76
CA THR A 426 9.37 -13.11 -4.37
C THR A 426 8.93 -11.87 -3.61
N HIS A 427 9.63 -11.51 -2.52
CA HIS A 427 9.29 -10.37 -1.69
C HIS A 427 9.48 -9.04 -2.43
N THR A 428 8.57 -8.12 -2.18
CA THR A 428 8.63 -6.70 -2.57
C THR A 428 8.39 -5.82 -1.36
N GLY A 429 8.75 -4.54 -1.43
CA GLY A 429 8.44 -3.57 -0.38
C GLY A 429 7.04 -3.01 -0.52
N GLY A 430 6.30 -2.99 0.58
CA GLY A 430 5.02 -2.30 0.73
C GLY A 430 4.99 -1.56 2.05
N SER A 431 4.37 -0.39 2.10
CA SER A 431 4.28 0.37 3.37
C SER A 431 3.03 0.02 4.17
N ASP A 432 1.95 -0.32 3.49
CA ASP A 432 0.60 -0.42 4.08
C ASP A 432 0.28 0.85 4.92
N GLY A 433 0.75 1.99 4.42
CA GLY A 433 0.81 3.25 5.16
C GLY A 433 -0.51 4.00 5.14
N LEU A 434 -1.09 4.22 6.32
CA LEU A 434 -2.21 5.13 6.55
C LEU A 434 -1.67 6.50 6.96
N LEU A 435 -2.02 7.57 6.23
CA LEU A 435 -1.48 8.92 6.44
C LEU A 435 -2.32 9.78 7.40
N VAL A 436 -3.50 9.32 7.77
CA VAL A 436 -4.50 10.02 8.58
C VAL A 436 -4.54 9.54 10.03
N GLY A 437 -5.36 10.19 10.86
CA GLY A 437 -5.46 9.93 12.29
C GLY A 437 -4.48 10.77 13.11
N ALA A 438 -4.72 10.89 14.42
CA ALA A 438 -3.90 11.72 15.31
C ALA A 438 -2.52 11.09 15.57
N LYS A 439 -2.44 9.76 15.65
CA LYS A 439 -1.24 8.97 15.92
C LYS A 439 -1.16 7.78 14.95
N PRO A 440 -0.93 8.02 13.63
CA PRO A 440 -0.87 6.95 12.64
C PRO A 440 0.31 6.03 12.88
N HIS A 441 0.31 4.87 12.20
CA HIS A 441 1.45 3.96 12.23
C HIS A 441 2.69 4.62 11.58
N PRO A 442 3.90 4.54 12.18
CA PRO A 442 5.12 5.12 11.62
C PRO A 442 5.52 4.55 10.25
N ARG A 443 4.99 3.38 9.84
CA ARG A 443 5.25 2.77 8.53
C ARG A 443 4.89 3.69 7.35
N ALA A 444 3.94 4.61 7.54
CA ALA A 444 3.58 5.59 6.51
C ALA A 444 4.73 6.55 6.17
N TRP A 445 5.69 6.76 7.08
CA TRP A 445 6.79 7.72 6.98
C TRP A 445 8.18 7.08 6.95
N GLY A 446 8.33 5.80 7.37
CA GLY A 446 9.65 5.20 7.62
C GLY A 446 9.94 3.90 6.90
N THR A 447 8.99 3.30 6.18
CA THR A 447 9.10 1.94 5.63
C THR A 447 10.34 1.74 4.76
N PHE A 448 10.55 2.56 3.73
CA PHE A 448 11.64 2.35 2.77
C PHE A 448 13.03 2.62 3.38
N PRO A 449 13.24 3.71 4.14
CA PRO A 449 14.48 3.91 4.87
C PRO A 449 14.78 2.83 5.91
N ARG A 450 13.75 2.25 6.54
CA ARG A 450 13.93 1.15 7.50
C ARG A 450 14.41 -0.14 6.83
N TYR A 451 13.94 -0.46 5.62
CA TYR A 451 14.51 -1.56 4.83
C TYR A 451 16.00 -1.37 4.58
N LEU A 452 16.40 -0.16 4.15
CA LEU A 452 17.77 0.16 3.78
C LEU A 452 18.69 0.31 5.00
N GLY A 453 18.26 1.08 6.02
CA GLY A 453 19.05 1.36 7.21
C GLY A 453 19.06 0.17 8.16
N HIS A 454 17.91 -0.18 8.73
CA HIS A 454 17.82 -1.18 9.78
C HIS A 454 18.05 -2.60 9.25
N TYR A 455 17.28 -3.05 8.26
CA TYR A 455 17.35 -4.46 7.84
C TYR A 455 18.54 -4.76 6.94
N SER A 456 18.88 -3.90 5.99
CA SER A 456 20.03 -4.11 5.10
C SER A 456 21.34 -3.75 5.79
N ARG A 457 21.54 -2.47 6.18
CA ARG A 457 22.82 -2.02 6.74
C ARG A 457 23.10 -2.59 8.12
N ASP A 458 22.18 -2.38 9.09
CA ASP A 458 22.47 -2.66 10.51
C ASP A 458 22.38 -4.16 10.83
N LEU A 459 21.41 -4.88 10.29
CA LEU A 459 21.22 -6.33 10.51
C LEU A 459 21.90 -7.20 9.43
N GLY A 460 22.24 -6.65 8.28
CA GLY A 460 22.79 -7.43 7.16
C GLY A 460 21.85 -8.53 6.66
N LEU A 461 20.53 -8.31 6.78
CA LEU A 461 19.50 -9.29 6.42
C LEU A 461 19.48 -9.59 4.92
N LEU A 462 19.65 -8.55 4.12
CA LEU A 462 19.79 -8.54 2.67
C LEU A 462 20.97 -7.63 2.29
N SER A 463 21.63 -7.90 1.17
CA SER A 463 22.57 -6.93 0.60
C SER A 463 21.83 -5.66 0.17
N LEU A 464 22.58 -4.56 -0.01
CA LEU A 464 21.98 -3.32 -0.51
C LEU A 464 21.36 -3.51 -1.91
N GLU A 465 22.04 -4.26 -2.76
CA GLU A 465 21.61 -4.58 -4.13
C GLU A 465 20.29 -5.35 -4.13
N GLU A 466 20.21 -6.38 -3.30
CA GLU A 466 18.99 -7.18 -3.18
C GLU A 466 17.86 -6.36 -2.57
N THR A 467 18.15 -5.54 -1.54
CA THR A 467 17.16 -4.64 -0.95
C THR A 467 16.59 -3.68 -2.00
N VAL A 468 17.43 -2.99 -2.76
CA VAL A 468 16.98 -2.10 -3.84
C VAL A 468 16.19 -2.85 -4.91
N HIS A 469 16.59 -4.09 -5.26
CA HIS A 469 15.83 -4.93 -6.19
C HIS A 469 14.42 -5.24 -5.66
N HIS A 470 14.28 -5.56 -4.37
CA HIS A 470 12.98 -5.78 -3.72
C HIS A 470 12.10 -4.52 -3.70
N LEU A 471 12.72 -3.33 -3.65
CA LEU A 471 11.99 -2.06 -3.55
C LEU A 471 11.73 -1.39 -4.91
N SER A 472 12.31 -1.88 -6.01
CA SER A 472 12.20 -1.22 -7.31
C SER A 472 12.04 -2.19 -8.49
N GLY A 473 13.07 -2.96 -8.85
CA GLY A 473 13.07 -3.81 -10.05
C GLY A 473 12.01 -4.90 -10.02
N ARG A 474 11.86 -5.59 -8.89
CA ARG A 474 10.86 -6.65 -8.71
C ARG A 474 9.42 -6.11 -8.69
N PRO A 475 9.10 -5.03 -7.94
CA PRO A 475 7.82 -4.35 -8.05
C PRO A 475 7.47 -3.92 -9.48
N ALA A 476 8.40 -3.28 -10.19
CA ALA A 476 8.20 -2.87 -11.58
C ALA A 476 7.89 -4.05 -12.51
N ALA A 477 8.55 -5.18 -12.31
CA ALA A 477 8.28 -6.42 -13.06
C ALA A 477 6.88 -6.97 -12.76
N ARG A 478 6.43 -7.00 -11.47
CA ARG A 478 5.07 -7.40 -11.08
C ARG A 478 4.01 -6.52 -11.71
N LEU A 479 4.20 -5.21 -11.66
CA LEU A 479 3.29 -4.22 -12.24
C LEU A 479 3.37 -4.17 -13.77
N LYS A 480 4.34 -4.88 -14.39
CA LYS A 480 4.63 -4.83 -15.83
C LYS A 480 4.88 -3.39 -16.32
N LEU A 481 5.56 -2.59 -15.52
CA LEU A 481 5.88 -1.20 -15.86
C LEU A 481 6.91 -1.15 -16.99
N HIS A 482 6.54 -0.52 -18.10
CA HIS A 482 7.46 -0.36 -19.22
C HIS A 482 8.53 0.67 -18.89
N LYS A 483 9.82 0.27 -18.96
CA LYS A 483 10.99 1.14 -18.77
C LYS A 483 10.97 1.93 -17.43
N ARG A 484 10.56 1.30 -16.33
CA ARG A 484 10.63 1.85 -14.97
C ARG A 484 11.24 0.82 -13.99
N GLY A 485 11.64 1.28 -12.81
CA GLY A 485 12.17 0.45 -11.73
C GLY A 485 13.64 0.03 -11.90
N LEU A 486 14.33 0.49 -12.96
CA LEU A 486 15.76 0.28 -13.17
C LEU A 486 16.45 1.58 -13.57
N VAL A 487 17.71 1.76 -13.17
CA VAL A 487 18.57 2.83 -13.70
C VAL A 487 19.25 2.31 -14.96
N ARG A 488 18.62 2.57 -16.10
CA ARG A 488 19.07 2.11 -17.41
C ARG A 488 18.76 3.14 -18.48
N GLU A 489 19.62 3.27 -19.50
CA GLU A 489 19.39 4.15 -20.63
C GLU A 489 18.04 3.88 -21.32
N GLY A 490 17.30 4.95 -21.60
CA GLY A 490 15.95 4.91 -22.16
C GLY A 490 14.83 4.60 -21.17
N TYR A 491 15.14 4.45 -19.87
CA TYR A 491 14.16 4.28 -18.80
C TYR A 491 13.72 5.64 -18.24
N ALA A 492 12.58 5.65 -17.58
CA ALA A 492 12.08 6.84 -16.90
C ALA A 492 13.06 7.30 -15.82
N ALA A 493 13.21 8.60 -15.70
CA ALA A 493 14.10 9.23 -14.73
C ALA A 493 13.39 9.34 -13.35
N ASP A 494 12.97 8.17 -12.80
CA ASP A 494 12.53 7.98 -11.43
C ASP A 494 13.72 7.43 -10.65
N VAL A 495 14.44 8.29 -9.94
CA VAL A 495 15.68 7.89 -9.26
C VAL A 495 15.78 8.54 -7.90
N VAL A 496 16.51 7.87 -6.99
CA VAL A 496 16.80 8.37 -5.66
C VAL A 496 18.31 8.34 -5.38
N LEU A 497 18.82 9.40 -4.77
CA LEU A 497 20.17 9.45 -4.20
C LEU A 497 20.06 9.50 -2.68
N PHE A 498 20.77 8.60 -2.02
CA PHE A 498 20.80 8.54 -0.57
C PHE A 498 22.20 8.24 -0.04
N ASP A 499 22.44 8.66 1.19
CA ASP A 499 23.66 8.32 1.92
C ASP A 499 23.46 6.95 2.60
N PRO A 500 24.17 5.90 2.21
CA PRO A 500 24.03 4.56 2.76
C PRO A 500 24.42 4.45 4.24
N GLU A 501 25.26 5.35 4.75
CA GLU A 501 25.72 5.34 6.14
C GLU A 501 24.70 5.98 7.10
N THR A 502 23.89 6.93 6.60
CA THR A 502 23.00 7.72 7.44
C THR A 502 21.51 7.46 7.18
N ILE A 503 21.16 6.72 6.11
CA ILE A 503 19.76 6.42 5.80
C ILE A 503 19.08 5.64 6.92
N ARG A 504 17.95 6.18 7.42
CA ARG A 504 17.13 5.52 8.44
C ARG A 504 15.74 6.15 8.54
N ASP A 505 14.82 5.38 9.14
CA ASP A 505 13.53 5.87 9.61
C ASP A 505 13.70 6.66 10.91
N GLU A 506 13.09 7.84 10.95
CA GLU A 506 13.03 8.67 12.16
C GLU A 506 11.65 8.60 12.82
N ALA A 507 10.65 8.11 12.08
CA ALA A 507 9.28 7.96 12.58
C ALA A 507 9.21 6.86 13.65
N THR A 508 8.63 7.20 14.80
CA THR A 508 8.39 6.27 15.92
C THR A 508 6.90 6.19 16.24
N PHE A 509 6.51 5.26 17.09
CA PHE A 509 5.12 5.19 17.56
C PHE A 509 4.70 6.40 18.38
N GLU A 510 5.64 7.10 19.04
CA GLU A 510 5.40 8.35 19.77
C GLU A 510 5.33 9.56 18.82
N ASN A 511 6.19 9.58 17.79
CA ASN A 511 6.29 10.65 16.79
C ASN A 511 6.21 10.07 15.36
N PRO A 512 5.04 9.67 14.90
CA PRO A 512 4.91 8.88 13.66
C PRO A 512 5.10 9.67 12.36
N ARG A 513 5.05 11.01 12.39
CA ARG A 513 5.16 11.87 11.21
C ARG A 513 6.52 12.55 11.09
N GLN A 514 7.59 11.76 11.18
CA GLN A 514 8.95 12.23 11.02
C GLN A 514 9.50 11.83 9.66
N ALA A 515 10.04 12.80 8.91
CA ALA A 515 10.71 12.51 7.65
C ALA A 515 11.98 11.68 7.90
N ALA A 516 12.28 10.78 6.97
CA ALA A 516 13.48 9.96 7.03
C ALA A 516 14.77 10.78 6.90
N SER A 517 15.86 10.27 7.46
CA SER A 517 17.22 10.80 7.26
C SER A 517 17.91 10.08 6.09
N GLY A 518 18.91 10.75 5.49
CA GLY A 518 19.82 10.16 4.50
C GLY A 518 19.36 10.26 3.05
N ILE A 519 18.09 10.58 2.76
CA ILE A 519 17.62 10.87 1.38
C ILE A 519 18.08 12.27 0.99
N GLN A 520 18.86 12.36 -0.10
CA GLN A 520 19.41 13.63 -0.57
C GLN A 520 18.67 14.18 -1.80
N TYR A 521 18.37 13.32 -2.78
CA TYR A 521 17.65 13.74 -3.99
C TYR A 521 16.63 12.67 -4.38
N VAL A 522 15.47 13.12 -4.82
CA VAL A 522 14.44 12.27 -5.43
C VAL A 522 13.98 12.93 -6.70
N PHE A 523 14.02 12.20 -7.80
CA PHE A 523 13.50 12.61 -9.08
C PHE A 523 12.30 11.75 -9.45
N VAL A 524 11.20 12.39 -9.80
CA VAL A 524 10.01 11.76 -10.38
C VAL A 524 9.85 12.26 -11.81
N ASN A 525 9.85 11.36 -12.78
CA ASN A 525 9.81 11.70 -14.20
C ASN A 525 10.83 12.79 -14.57
N GLY A 526 12.04 12.74 -13.98
CA GLY A 526 13.15 13.66 -14.25
C GLY A 526 13.06 15.03 -13.58
N THR A 527 12.02 15.29 -12.81
CA THR A 527 11.87 16.50 -12.00
C THR A 527 12.31 16.24 -10.56
N ALA A 528 13.19 17.07 -10.03
CA ALA A 528 13.61 16.97 -8.64
C ALA A 528 12.43 17.35 -7.72
N VAL A 529 11.95 16.41 -6.93
CA VAL A 529 10.90 16.60 -5.91
C VAL A 529 11.49 16.72 -4.51
N ILE A 530 12.66 16.11 -4.27
CA ILE A 530 13.55 16.37 -3.14
C ILE A 530 14.90 16.83 -3.69
N ASP A 531 15.45 17.90 -3.13
CA ASP A 531 16.69 18.53 -3.55
C ASP A 531 17.54 18.91 -2.33
N GLY A 532 18.72 18.29 -2.18
CA GLY A 532 19.58 18.48 -1.02
C GLY A 532 18.85 18.17 0.31
N GLY A 533 18.01 17.13 0.31
CA GLY A 533 17.22 16.71 1.48
C GLY A 533 15.95 17.54 1.75
N ASN A 534 15.65 18.55 0.91
CA ASN A 534 14.49 19.42 1.10
C ASN A 534 13.42 19.22 0.00
N PRO A 535 12.12 19.29 0.32
CA PRO A 535 11.07 19.26 -0.67
C PRO A 535 11.11 20.50 -1.57
N THR A 536 10.92 20.30 -2.88
CA THR A 536 10.89 21.42 -3.84
C THR A 536 9.48 21.97 -4.06
N GLY A 537 8.45 21.24 -3.65
CA GLY A 537 7.06 21.52 -3.97
C GLY A 537 6.65 21.10 -5.39
N ALA A 538 7.58 20.54 -6.18
CA ALA A 538 7.25 20.04 -7.51
C ALA A 538 6.37 18.79 -7.44
N ARG A 539 5.40 18.70 -8.36
CA ARG A 539 4.43 17.60 -8.48
C ARG A 539 4.53 17.02 -9.89
N ALA A 540 5.39 16.04 -10.05
CA ALA A 540 5.75 15.49 -11.35
C ALA A 540 5.22 14.08 -11.60
N GLY A 541 4.48 13.52 -10.63
CA GLY A 541 3.86 12.20 -10.73
C GLY A 541 2.67 12.19 -11.68
N ARG A 542 2.25 11.00 -12.07
CA ARG A 542 1.11 10.77 -12.95
C ARG A 542 0.47 9.41 -12.71
N ALA A 543 -0.75 9.23 -13.21
CA ALA A 543 -1.40 7.92 -13.26
C ALA A 543 -0.68 7.01 -14.27
N LEU A 544 -0.30 5.81 -13.83
CA LEU A 544 0.26 4.75 -14.66
C LEU A 544 -0.86 3.80 -15.05
N ARG A 545 -1.20 3.77 -16.34
CA ARG A 545 -2.33 3.00 -16.85
C ARG A 545 -1.85 1.76 -17.56
N ARG A 546 -2.59 0.68 -17.36
CA ARG A 546 -2.44 -0.52 -18.14
C ARG A 546 -3.12 -0.37 -19.49
N HIS A 547 -2.44 -0.79 -20.57
CA HIS A 547 -3.03 -0.90 -21.90
C HIS A 547 -3.31 -2.37 -22.25
N ARG A 548 -4.18 -2.62 -23.26
CA ARG A 548 -4.63 -3.96 -23.68
C ARG A 548 -3.51 -4.95 -24.01
N ASP A 549 -2.34 -4.48 -24.39
CA ASP A 549 -1.15 -5.28 -24.71
C ASP A 549 -0.26 -5.55 -23.48
N GLY A 550 -0.77 -5.31 -22.27
CA GLY A 550 -0.11 -5.68 -21.01
C GLY A 550 1.06 -4.80 -20.61
N LEU A 551 1.40 -3.78 -21.41
CA LEU A 551 2.46 -2.82 -21.12
C LEU A 551 1.86 -1.42 -21.00
N THR A 552 2.24 -0.68 -19.97
CA THR A 552 1.95 0.75 -19.95
C THR A 552 2.82 1.39 -21.04
N ARG A 553 2.24 1.72 -22.19
CA ARG A 553 2.90 2.49 -23.23
C ARG A 553 2.97 3.96 -22.82
N GLU A 554 3.84 4.26 -21.87
CA GLU A 554 4.26 5.64 -21.68
C GLU A 554 5.43 5.93 -22.60
N GLY A 555 5.29 6.94 -23.43
CA GLY A 555 6.35 7.46 -24.31
C GLY A 555 6.14 7.31 -25.80
N GLN A 556 4.92 7.07 -26.27
CA GLN A 556 4.53 7.30 -27.67
C GLN A 556 3.47 8.41 -27.73
N GLN A 557 3.83 9.60 -27.33
CA GLN A 557 3.25 10.87 -27.78
C GLN A 557 4.37 11.84 -28.08
#